data_baed124e7f062fed55752d4564fea760
#
_entry.id   baed124e7f062fed55752d4564fea760
#
_cell.length_a   1.000
_cell.length_b   1.000
_cell.length_c   1.000
_cell.angle_alpha   90.00
_cell.angle_beta   90.00
_cell.angle_gamma   90.00
#
_symmetry.space_group_name_H-M   'P 1'
#
loop_
_entity.id
_entity.type
_entity.pdbx_description
1 polymer ?
#
loop_
_entity_poly.entity_id
_entity_poly.type
_entity_poly.pdbx_seq_one_letter_code
_entity_poly.pdbx_strand_id
1 'polypeptide(L)'
;MRTAKMSVDGREYLLCFSGRVIRNVTEKFGSLPAMYEAFSQEEQEKSLDAAVWVLSQMIQAGDRYAKLNGLENPGKLSFDDLYDLFDINDFTGIYSKIKETIRSGKQ
;
A
#
# COMPACT_ATOMS: atom_id res chain seq x y z
N MET A 1 0.00 15.32 -4.04
CA MET A 1 -0.07 13.84 -4.15
C MET A 1 0.24 13.22 -2.80
N ARG A 2 -0.53 12.25 -2.39
CA ARG A 2 -0.35 11.59 -1.10
C ARG A 2 0.68 10.48 -1.23
N THR A 3 1.85 10.70 -0.63
CA THR A 3 2.97 9.77 -0.73
C THR A 3 3.57 9.47 0.63
N ALA A 4 4.24 8.34 0.73
CA ALA A 4 5.03 7.95 1.89
C ALA A 4 6.13 7.02 1.40
N LYS A 5 7.01 6.61 2.28
CA LYS A 5 8.06 5.66 1.95
C LYS A 5 8.02 4.49 2.90
N MET A 6 8.34 3.32 2.39
CA MET A 6 8.38 2.10 3.19
C MET A 6 9.60 1.27 2.80
N SER A 7 10.29 0.77 3.81
CA SER A 7 11.41 -0.14 3.60
C SER A 7 10.90 -1.57 3.48
N VAL A 8 11.27 -2.26 2.41
CA VAL A 8 10.93 -3.67 2.19
C VAL A 8 12.22 -4.37 1.77
N ASP A 9 12.63 -5.37 2.53
CA ASP A 9 13.82 -6.16 2.25
C ASP A 9 15.07 -5.28 2.02
N GLY A 10 15.24 -4.24 2.85
CA GLY A 10 16.39 -3.35 2.80
C GLY A 10 16.35 -2.29 1.72
N ARG A 11 15.28 -2.21 0.95
CA ARG A 11 15.10 -1.20 -0.10
C ARG A 11 13.94 -0.28 0.25
N GLU A 12 14.08 1.01 -0.02
CA GLU A 12 13.05 1.98 0.28
C GLU A 12 12.17 2.23 -0.95
N TYR A 13 10.89 1.90 -0.83
CA TYR A 13 9.91 2.04 -1.90
C TYR A 13 9.02 3.25 -1.64
N LEU A 14 8.73 3.98 -2.71
CA LEU A 14 7.76 5.07 -2.66
C LEU A 14 6.34 4.50 -2.74
N LEU A 15 5.48 4.95 -1.85
CA LEU A 15 4.06 4.61 -1.85
C LEU A 15 3.28 5.84 -2.28
N CYS A 16 2.22 5.62 -3.06
CA CYS A 16 1.39 6.72 -3.54
C CYS A 16 -0.09 6.35 -3.45
N PHE A 17 -0.89 7.24 -2.88
CA PHE A 17 -2.35 7.08 -2.87
C PHE A 17 -2.93 7.90 -4.01
N SER A 18 -2.79 7.39 -5.22
CA SER A 18 -3.19 8.07 -6.46
C SER A 18 -4.67 7.82 -6.79
N GLY A 19 -5.17 8.57 -7.77
CA GLY A 19 -6.53 8.34 -8.28
C GLY A 19 -6.74 6.91 -8.77
N ARG A 20 -5.71 6.30 -9.38
CA ARG A 20 -5.80 4.90 -9.81
C ARG A 20 -5.97 3.96 -8.62
N VAL A 21 -5.24 4.19 -7.51
CA VAL A 21 -5.38 3.39 -6.31
C VAL A 21 -6.78 3.55 -5.73
N ILE A 22 -7.28 4.79 -5.66
CA ILE A 22 -8.64 5.06 -5.16
C ILE A 22 -9.66 4.28 -5.98
N ARG A 23 -9.54 4.33 -7.31
CA ARG A 23 -10.45 3.60 -8.20
C ARG A 23 -10.38 2.09 -7.95
N ASN A 24 -9.18 1.53 -7.89
CA ASN A 24 -9.00 0.09 -7.69
C ASN A 24 -9.52 -0.36 -6.33
N VAL A 25 -9.32 0.43 -5.29
CA VAL A 25 -9.83 0.15 -3.95
C VAL A 25 -11.36 0.19 -3.96
N THR A 26 -11.94 1.19 -4.63
CA THR A 26 -13.40 1.32 -4.72
C THR A 26 -14.01 0.14 -5.48
N GLU A 27 -13.36 -0.31 -6.55
CA GLU A 27 -13.83 -1.47 -7.30
C GLU A 27 -13.78 -2.75 -6.48
N LYS A 28 -12.71 -2.92 -5.70
CA LYS A 28 -12.51 -4.16 -4.93
C LYS A 28 -13.37 -4.20 -3.67
N PHE A 29 -13.45 -3.11 -2.93
CA PHE A 29 -14.11 -3.09 -1.61
C PHE A 29 -15.45 -2.37 -1.61
N GLY A 30 -15.74 -1.55 -2.60
CA GLY A 30 -16.94 -0.73 -2.71
C GLY A 30 -16.73 0.72 -2.28
N SER A 31 -15.92 0.96 -1.25
CA SER A 31 -15.66 2.31 -0.75
C SER A 31 -14.42 2.28 0.16
N LEU A 32 -13.92 3.46 0.53
CA LEU A 32 -12.83 3.54 1.52
C LEU A 32 -13.25 3.01 2.90
N PRO A 33 -14.42 3.38 3.43
CA PRO A 33 -14.87 2.76 4.69
C PRO A 33 -14.95 1.24 4.62
N ALA A 34 -15.41 0.68 3.50
CA ALA A 34 -15.47 -0.77 3.32
C ALA A 34 -14.07 -1.39 3.30
N MET A 35 -13.07 -0.68 2.75
CA MET A 35 -11.68 -1.12 2.82
C MET A 35 -11.22 -1.23 4.28
N TYR A 36 -11.48 -0.20 5.09
CA TYR A 36 -11.11 -0.23 6.50
C TYR A 36 -11.84 -1.34 7.26
N GLU A 37 -13.08 -1.62 6.92
CA GLU A 37 -13.81 -2.74 7.50
C GLU A 37 -13.14 -4.07 7.15
N ALA A 38 -12.62 -4.21 5.93
CA ALA A 38 -11.90 -5.41 5.53
C ALA A 38 -10.64 -5.62 6.35
N PHE A 39 -10.01 -4.55 6.82
CA PHE A 39 -8.84 -4.63 7.70
C PHE A 39 -9.21 -5.07 9.12
N SER A 40 -10.48 -5.04 9.46
CA SER A 40 -10.98 -5.36 10.81
C SER A 40 -11.69 -6.72 10.87
N GLN A 41 -11.48 -7.57 9.87
CA GLN A 41 -12.07 -8.91 9.85
C GLN A 41 -11.54 -9.75 11.02
N GLU A 42 -12.40 -10.58 11.59
CA GLU A 42 -12.01 -11.49 12.66
C GLU A 42 -10.97 -12.50 12.20
N GLU A 43 -11.11 -12.97 10.96
CA GLU A 43 -10.11 -13.86 10.37
C GLU A 43 -8.89 -13.04 9.99
N GLN A 44 -7.83 -13.21 10.74
CA GLN A 44 -6.59 -12.44 10.53
C GLN A 44 -6.05 -12.59 9.12
N GLU A 45 -6.16 -13.78 8.54
CA GLU A 45 -5.69 -14.05 7.19
C GLU A 45 -6.39 -13.15 6.16
N LYS A 46 -7.71 -13.01 6.25
CA LYS A 46 -8.48 -12.16 5.32
C LYS A 46 -8.17 -10.69 5.51
N SER A 47 -8.03 -10.26 6.77
CA SER A 47 -7.66 -8.89 7.10
C SER A 47 -6.29 -8.56 6.53
N LEU A 48 -5.34 -9.46 6.71
CA LEU A 48 -3.98 -9.27 6.22
C LEU A 48 -3.93 -9.26 4.69
N ASP A 49 -4.64 -10.17 4.03
CA ASP A 49 -4.70 -10.20 2.57
C ASP A 49 -5.23 -8.88 2.00
N ALA A 50 -6.27 -8.33 2.62
CA ALA A 50 -6.82 -7.04 2.20
C ALA A 50 -5.76 -5.94 2.32
N ALA A 51 -5.06 -5.87 3.44
CA ALA A 51 -4.05 -4.85 3.67
C ALA A 51 -2.85 -5.00 2.73
N VAL A 52 -2.36 -6.21 2.53
CA VAL A 52 -1.24 -6.47 1.62
C VAL A 52 -1.62 -6.10 0.19
N TRP A 53 -2.85 -6.40 -0.23
CA TRP A 53 -3.32 -6.02 -1.55
C TRP A 53 -3.31 -4.50 -1.74
N VAL A 54 -3.85 -3.76 -0.77
CA VAL A 54 -3.86 -2.30 -0.82
C VAL A 54 -2.43 -1.76 -0.88
N LEU A 55 -1.55 -2.29 -0.05
CA LEU A 55 -0.15 -1.87 -0.05
C LEU A 55 0.51 -2.11 -1.40
N SER A 56 0.25 -3.27 -2.04
CA SER A 56 0.79 -3.56 -3.35
C SER A 56 0.35 -2.53 -4.39
N GLN A 57 -0.90 -2.09 -4.32
CA GLN A 57 -1.41 -1.03 -5.19
C GLN A 57 -0.68 0.29 -4.97
N MET A 58 -0.42 0.63 -3.72
CA MET A 58 0.30 1.86 -3.37
C MET A 58 1.75 1.82 -3.84
N ILE A 59 2.41 0.67 -3.73
CA ILE A 59 3.79 0.51 -4.19
C ILE A 59 3.86 0.65 -5.71
N GLN A 60 2.93 0.03 -6.43
CA GLN A 60 2.89 0.14 -7.89
C GLN A 60 2.60 1.57 -8.33
N ALA A 61 1.69 2.25 -7.64
CA ALA A 61 1.41 3.66 -7.93
C ALA A 61 2.61 4.55 -7.63
N GLY A 62 3.34 4.24 -6.55
CA GLY A 62 4.56 4.96 -6.20
C GLY A 62 5.63 4.84 -7.29
N ASP A 63 5.77 3.64 -7.86
CA ASP A 63 6.72 3.43 -8.95
C ASP A 63 6.33 4.23 -10.18
N ARG A 64 5.05 4.25 -10.54
CA ARG A 64 4.57 5.06 -11.67
C ARG A 64 4.79 6.56 -11.42
N TYR A 65 4.49 7.01 -10.22
CA TYR A 65 4.70 8.40 -9.83
C TYR A 65 6.19 8.77 -9.91
N ALA A 66 7.06 7.90 -9.41
CA ALA A 66 8.50 8.13 -9.46
C ALA A 66 8.99 8.26 -10.90
N LYS A 67 8.55 7.39 -11.80
CA LYS A 67 8.92 7.44 -13.21
C LYS A 67 8.44 8.72 -13.89
N LEU A 68 7.23 9.15 -13.57
CA LEU A 68 6.67 10.37 -14.16
C LEU A 68 7.39 11.63 -13.66
N ASN A 69 7.98 11.58 -12.47
CA ASN A 69 8.61 12.74 -11.85
C ASN A 69 10.14 12.66 -11.79
N GLY A 70 10.74 11.67 -12.45
CA GLY A 70 12.20 11.52 -12.48
C GLY A 70 12.82 11.20 -11.14
N LEU A 71 12.09 10.51 -10.25
CA LEU A 71 12.58 10.15 -8.93
C LEU A 71 13.15 8.73 -8.95
N GLU A 72 14.15 8.50 -8.12
CA GLU A 72 14.71 7.17 -7.96
C GLU A 72 13.76 6.31 -7.13
N ASN A 73 13.57 5.06 -7.54
CA ASN A 73 12.75 4.11 -6.84
C ASN A 73 13.17 2.70 -7.26
N PRO A 74 13.23 1.73 -6.33
CA PRO A 74 13.70 0.37 -6.69
C PRO A 74 12.85 -0.34 -7.73
N GLY A 75 11.57 0.04 -7.85
CA GLY A 75 10.65 -0.61 -8.78
C GLY A 75 9.31 -0.86 -8.12
N LYS A 76 8.62 -1.89 -8.57
CA LYS A 76 7.31 -2.25 -8.03
C LYS A 76 7.34 -3.67 -7.47
N LEU A 77 6.44 -3.94 -6.53
CA LEU A 77 6.25 -5.26 -5.96
C LEU A 77 4.79 -5.66 -6.13
N SER A 78 4.58 -6.93 -6.45
CA SER A 78 3.23 -7.48 -6.54
C SER A 78 2.75 -7.93 -5.16
N PHE A 79 1.47 -8.33 -5.10
CA PHE A 79 0.90 -8.92 -3.90
C PHE A 79 1.73 -10.13 -3.42
N ASP A 80 2.06 -11.04 -4.35
CA ASP A 80 2.84 -12.22 -4.00
C ASP A 80 4.26 -11.90 -3.57
N ASP A 81 4.89 -10.91 -4.22
CA ASP A 81 6.24 -10.47 -3.85
C ASP A 81 6.27 -10.01 -2.40
N LEU A 82 5.24 -9.30 -1.94
CA LEU A 82 5.18 -8.81 -0.57
C LEU A 82 5.12 -9.95 0.43
N TYR A 83 4.36 -10.99 0.14
CA TYR A 83 4.31 -12.16 1.02
C TYR A 83 5.64 -12.91 1.08
N ASP A 84 6.39 -12.90 -0.02
CA ASP A 84 7.69 -13.55 -0.05
C ASP A 84 8.78 -12.75 0.65
N LEU A 85 8.64 -11.42 0.69
CA LEU A 85 9.68 -10.52 1.24
C LEU A 85 9.42 -10.08 2.68
N PHE A 86 8.15 -10.07 3.13
CA PHE A 86 7.80 -9.60 4.45
C PHE A 86 8.14 -10.61 5.54
N ASP A 87 8.64 -10.11 6.67
CA ASP A 87 8.71 -10.87 7.90
C ASP A 87 7.55 -10.44 8.84
N ILE A 88 7.51 -11.02 10.02
CA ILE A 88 6.44 -10.73 11.00
C ILE A 88 6.38 -9.25 11.34
N ASN A 89 7.53 -8.60 11.47
CA ASN A 89 7.56 -7.17 11.83
C ASN A 89 6.99 -6.29 10.73
N ASP A 90 7.21 -6.65 9.47
CA ASP A 90 6.65 -5.91 8.34
C ASP A 90 5.12 -5.96 8.36
N PHE A 91 4.56 -7.14 8.65
CA PHE A 91 3.09 -7.29 8.71
C PHE A 91 2.48 -6.45 9.82
N THR A 92 3.13 -6.33 10.97
CA THR A 92 2.56 -5.53 12.07
C THR A 92 2.50 -4.06 11.76
N GLY A 93 3.37 -3.54 10.91
CA GLY A 93 3.40 -2.12 10.53
C GLY A 93 2.56 -1.74 9.33
N ILE A 94 1.96 -2.72 8.65
CA ILE A 94 1.32 -2.47 7.35
C ILE A 94 0.12 -1.53 7.44
N TYR A 95 -0.74 -1.68 8.46
CA TYR A 95 -1.93 -0.86 8.61
C TYR A 95 -1.58 0.60 8.86
N SER A 96 -0.59 0.83 9.73
CA SER A 96 -0.12 2.18 10.02
C SER A 96 0.46 2.85 8.79
N LYS A 97 1.21 2.12 7.99
CA LYS A 97 1.82 2.66 6.77
C LYS A 97 0.76 3.02 5.74
N ILE A 98 -0.28 2.22 5.59
CA ILE A 98 -1.39 2.52 4.70
C ILE A 98 -2.08 3.83 5.14
N LYS A 99 -2.39 3.96 6.43
CA LYS A 99 -3.00 5.17 6.97
C LYS A 99 -2.12 6.40 6.76
N GLU A 100 -0.82 6.26 7.02
CA GLU A 100 0.14 7.34 6.82
C GLU A 100 0.12 7.82 5.37
N THR A 101 0.13 6.90 4.42
CA THR A 101 0.12 7.23 3.00
C THR A 101 -1.14 7.98 2.59
N ILE A 102 -2.30 7.51 3.08
CA ILE A 102 -3.58 8.14 2.77
C ILE A 102 -3.64 9.56 3.36
N ARG A 103 -3.11 9.76 4.55
CA ARG A 103 -3.13 11.06 5.24
C ARG A 103 -2.07 12.03 4.74
N SER A 104 -0.98 11.53 4.17
CA SER A 104 0.09 12.40 3.68
C SER A 104 -0.45 13.32 2.59
N GLY A 105 0.08 14.51 2.44
CA GLY A 105 -0.42 15.49 1.50
C GLY A 105 -1.60 16.32 2.00
N LYS A 106 -2.16 16.01 3.14
CA LYS A 106 -3.14 16.89 3.80
C LYS A 106 -2.39 18.02 4.49
N GLN A 107 -2.85 19.21 4.28
CA GLN A 107 -2.26 20.40 4.87
C GLN A 107 -3.04 20.84 6.10
#